data_136acb53657ff6a0895186bb96b03487
#
_entry.id   136acb53657ff6a0895186bb96b03487
#
_cell.length_a   1.000
_cell.length_b   1.000
_cell.length_c   1.000
_cell.angle_alpha   90.00
_cell.angle_beta   90.00
_cell.angle_gamma   90.00
#
_symmetry.space_group_name_H-M   'P 1'
#
loop_
_entity.id
_entity.type
_entity.pdbx_description
1 polymer ?
#
loop_
_entity_poly.entity_id
_entity_poly.type
_entity_poly.pdbx_seq_one_letter_code
_entity_poly.pdbx_strand_id
1 'polypeptide(L)'
;MLAAVLTAPVCTAATGDIYNYEFTALGTTISSQIKADNKEKAQFCANVVKKEVLRLEDLLSAYREDSDISRLGKSNGKWIKVSADTAEILEKTKQICAMTHGALDPTVGTLVKMWSVDHSNHRVPTQEEIAKVLPKVDWKKIEIKREGNVIWARIGEGQEITLGATGKGFIADKVAQRLRENGCNDALISLGGNIITLGTSDIGYPWEIGIQEIGRAHV
;
A
#
# COMPACT_ATOMS: atom_id res chain seq x y z
N MET A 1 14.51 24.93 -52.97
CA MET A 1 13.95 25.00 -51.62
C MET A 1 13.01 23.82 -51.46
N LEU A 2 13.46 22.77 -50.76
CA LEU A 2 12.60 21.63 -50.44
C LEU A 2 11.99 21.91 -49.04
N ALA A 3 10.67 22.02 -48.97
CA ALA A 3 9.94 22.14 -47.71
C ALA A 3 9.81 20.73 -47.10
N ALA A 4 10.46 20.48 -45.97
CA ALA A 4 10.26 19.28 -45.18
C ALA A 4 8.92 19.40 -44.44
N VAL A 5 7.90 18.57 -44.80
CA VAL A 5 6.70 18.43 -44.04
C VAL A 5 6.97 17.54 -42.83
N LEU A 6 7.09 18.14 -41.66
CA LEU A 6 7.12 17.44 -40.38
C LEU A 6 5.70 16.91 -40.09
N THR A 7 5.47 15.64 -40.36
CA THR A 7 4.29 14.94 -39.85
C THR A 7 4.49 14.64 -38.38
N ALA A 8 3.78 15.37 -37.51
CA ALA A 8 3.67 15.01 -36.11
C ALA A 8 3.03 13.61 -35.98
N PRO A 9 3.52 12.73 -35.11
CA PRO A 9 2.86 11.45 -34.88
C PRO A 9 1.44 11.72 -34.34
N VAL A 10 0.46 11.26 -35.07
CA VAL A 10 -0.92 11.21 -34.57
C VAL A 10 -0.91 10.21 -33.43
N CYS A 11 -1.03 10.69 -32.21
CA CYS A 11 -1.28 9.85 -31.04
C CYS A 11 -2.68 9.28 -31.21
N THR A 12 -2.81 8.09 -31.82
CA THR A 12 -4.06 7.34 -31.83
C THR A 12 -4.37 6.97 -30.38
N ALA A 13 -5.44 7.56 -29.83
CA ALA A 13 -5.98 7.09 -28.56
C ALA A 13 -6.23 5.59 -28.67
N ALA A 14 -5.66 4.81 -27.76
CA ALA A 14 -5.86 3.37 -27.75
C ALA A 14 -7.35 3.12 -27.49
N THR A 15 -8.02 2.56 -28.50
CA THR A 15 -9.40 2.08 -28.39
C THR A 15 -9.34 0.72 -27.70
N GLY A 16 -9.79 0.62 -26.46
CA GLY A 16 -9.83 -0.64 -25.73
C GLY A 16 -11.06 -0.71 -24.84
N ASP A 17 -11.53 -1.93 -24.60
CA ASP A 17 -12.63 -2.18 -23.66
C ASP A 17 -12.14 -2.12 -22.21
N ILE A 18 -13.05 -1.81 -21.28
CA ILE A 18 -12.78 -1.85 -19.83
C ILE A 18 -13.21 -3.21 -19.28
N TYR A 19 -12.27 -3.89 -18.65
CA TYR A 19 -12.47 -5.20 -18.00
C TYR A 19 -12.37 -5.06 -16.49
N ASN A 20 -13.31 -5.65 -15.76
CA ASN A 20 -13.39 -5.58 -14.31
C ASN A 20 -12.90 -6.89 -13.69
N TYR A 21 -12.06 -6.77 -12.64
CA TYR A 21 -11.55 -7.90 -11.86
C TYR A 21 -11.60 -7.58 -10.38
N GLU A 22 -11.87 -8.60 -9.57
CA GLU A 22 -11.91 -8.49 -8.12
C GLU A 22 -11.25 -9.70 -7.46
N PHE A 23 -10.64 -9.47 -6.28
CA PHE A 23 -10.15 -10.52 -5.39
C PHE A 23 -10.04 -9.97 -3.97
N THR A 24 -9.89 -10.85 -2.99
CA THR A 24 -9.72 -10.46 -1.57
C THR A 24 -8.24 -10.52 -1.19
N ALA A 25 -7.72 -9.43 -0.61
CA ALA A 25 -6.39 -9.31 0.00
C ALA A 25 -6.38 -8.12 0.96
N LEU A 26 -5.36 -7.98 1.79
CA LEU A 26 -5.21 -6.87 2.74
C LEU A 26 -6.41 -6.69 3.67
N GLY A 27 -7.15 -7.77 3.95
CA GLY A 27 -8.38 -7.75 4.75
C GLY A 27 -9.56 -7.03 4.09
N THR A 28 -9.55 -6.82 2.76
CA THR A 28 -10.60 -6.09 2.04
C THR A 28 -10.75 -6.61 0.61
N THR A 29 -11.74 -6.09 -0.12
CA THR A 29 -11.87 -6.32 -1.56
C THR A 29 -10.94 -5.40 -2.33
N ILE A 30 -10.19 -5.98 -3.25
CA ILE A 30 -9.37 -5.29 -4.23
C ILE A 30 -10.08 -5.37 -5.56
N SER A 31 -10.38 -4.24 -6.18
CA SER A 31 -10.98 -4.18 -7.50
C SER A 31 -10.07 -3.47 -8.50
N SER A 32 -10.15 -3.87 -9.75
CA SER A 32 -9.43 -3.22 -10.84
C SER A 32 -10.29 -3.12 -12.09
N GLN A 33 -10.28 -1.94 -12.70
CA GLN A 33 -10.80 -1.67 -14.04
C GLN A 33 -9.60 -1.49 -14.96
N ILE A 34 -9.47 -2.34 -15.95
CA ILE A 34 -8.30 -2.35 -16.84
C ILE A 34 -8.79 -2.13 -18.26
N LYS A 35 -8.30 -1.08 -18.90
CA LYS A 35 -8.53 -0.84 -20.31
C LYS A 35 -7.49 -1.58 -21.13
N ALA A 36 -7.93 -2.39 -22.06
CA ALA A 36 -7.06 -3.18 -22.92
C ALA A 36 -7.71 -3.50 -24.26
N ASP A 37 -6.88 -3.78 -25.28
CA ASP A 37 -7.34 -4.10 -26.63
C ASP A 37 -8.08 -5.46 -26.72
N ASN A 38 -7.86 -6.34 -25.74
CA ASN A 38 -8.49 -7.64 -25.64
C ASN A 38 -8.47 -8.19 -24.22
N LYS A 39 -9.28 -9.24 -24.00
CA LYS A 39 -9.45 -9.88 -22.69
C LYS A 39 -8.16 -10.53 -22.17
N GLU A 40 -7.33 -11.08 -23.04
CA GLU A 40 -6.07 -11.74 -22.67
C GLU A 40 -5.10 -10.73 -22.07
N LYS A 41 -4.95 -9.56 -22.69
CA LYS A 41 -4.13 -8.46 -22.17
C LYS A 41 -4.68 -7.92 -20.86
N ALA A 42 -5.99 -7.74 -20.76
CA ALA A 42 -6.64 -7.30 -19.52
C ALA A 42 -6.40 -8.30 -18.37
N GLN A 43 -6.57 -9.60 -18.64
CA GLN A 43 -6.31 -10.65 -17.64
C GLN A 43 -4.84 -10.69 -17.21
N PHE A 44 -3.92 -10.52 -18.16
CA PHE A 44 -2.50 -10.41 -17.85
C PHE A 44 -2.24 -9.24 -16.86
N CYS A 45 -2.77 -8.04 -17.14
CA CYS A 45 -2.61 -6.88 -16.27
C CYS A 45 -3.26 -7.10 -14.89
N ALA A 46 -4.44 -7.72 -14.83
CA ALA A 46 -5.09 -8.09 -13.57
C ALA A 46 -4.24 -9.07 -12.74
N ASN A 47 -3.57 -10.01 -13.40
CA ASN A 47 -2.64 -10.93 -12.74
C ASN A 47 -1.40 -10.21 -12.21
N VAL A 48 -0.90 -9.17 -12.90
CA VAL A 48 0.19 -8.30 -12.39
C VAL A 48 -0.26 -7.61 -11.10
N VAL A 49 -1.46 -7.01 -11.08
CA VAL A 49 -2.04 -6.39 -9.87
C VAL A 49 -2.09 -7.39 -8.73
N LYS A 50 -2.73 -8.54 -8.96
CA LYS A 50 -2.93 -9.57 -7.93
C LYS A 50 -1.60 -10.07 -7.37
N LYS A 51 -0.64 -10.39 -8.24
CA LYS A 51 0.67 -10.89 -7.84
C LYS A 51 1.42 -9.90 -6.96
N GLU A 52 1.42 -8.62 -7.33
CA GLU A 52 2.15 -7.59 -6.58
C GLU A 52 1.48 -7.28 -5.24
N VAL A 53 0.15 -7.20 -5.19
CA VAL A 53 -0.59 -7.02 -3.94
C VAL A 53 -0.30 -8.15 -2.96
N LEU A 54 -0.41 -9.41 -3.38
CA LEU A 54 -0.17 -10.57 -2.53
C LEU A 54 1.29 -10.64 -2.06
N ARG A 55 2.25 -10.37 -2.94
CA ARG A 55 3.68 -10.32 -2.59
C ARG A 55 3.96 -9.30 -1.50
N LEU A 56 3.37 -8.11 -1.61
CA LEU A 56 3.56 -7.05 -0.60
C LEU A 56 2.78 -7.33 0.69
N GLU A 57 1.62 -7.94 0.61
CA GLU A 57 0.90 -8.42 1.80
C GLU A 57 1.75 -9.43 2.60
N ASP A 58 2.41 -10.38 1.92
CA ASP A 58 3.30 -11.33 2.57
C ASP A 58 4.46 -10.66 3.32
N LEU A 59 4.99 -9.55 2.79
CA LEU A 59 6.10 -8.83 3.41
C LEU A 59 5.65 -7.87 4.52
N LEU A 60 4.50 -7.21 4.37
CA LEU A 60 4.12 -6.02 5.14
C LEU A 60 2.99 -6.24 6.15
N SER A 61 2.36 -7.42 6.15
CA SER A 61 1.27 -7.73 7.08
C SER A 61 1.76 -7.80 8.53
N ALA A 62 1.06 -7.12 9.44
CA ALA A 62 1.29 -7.27 10.88
C ALA A 62 0.73 -8.60 11.45
N TYR A 63 -0.05 -9.35 10.64
CA TYR A 63 -0.78 -10.56 11.05
C TYR A 63 -0.16 -11.86 10.52
N ARG A 64 0.66 -11.80 9.48
CA ARG A 64 1.37 -12.96 8.93
C ARG A 64 2.67 -13.17 9.71
N GLU A 65 2.87 -14.35 10.28
CA GLU A 65 3.99 -14.63 11.19
C GLU A 65 5.36 -14.42 10.58
N ASP A 66 5.52 -14.74 9.30
CA ASP A 66 6.78 -14.69 8.57
C ASP A 66 7.02 -13.36 7.85
N SER A 67 6.09 -12.41 7.94
CA SER A 67 6.27 -11.09 7.34
C SER A 67 7.43 -10.33 8.02
N ASP A 68 8.04 -9.42 7.28
CA ASP A 68 9.09 -8.56 7.83
C ASP A 68 8.56 -7.70 9.01
N ILE A 69 7.33 -7.21 8.93
CA ILE A 69 6.70 -6.38 9.97
C ILE A 69 6.44 -7.20 11.24
N SER A 70 5.88 -8.41 11.15
CA SER A 70 5.69 -9.28 12.31
C SER A 70 7.02 -9.69 12.94
N ARG A 71 8.02 -10.00 12.11
CA ARG A 71 9.37 -10.34 12.58
C ARG A 71 10.03 -9.17 13.31
N LEU A 72 9.82 -7.92 12.82
CA LEU A 72 10.28 -6.72 13.53
C LEU A 72 9.64 -6.61 14.91
N GLY A 73 8.33 -6.78 15.04
CA GLY A 73 7.64 -6.76 16.33
C GLY A 73 8.18 -7.83 17.30
N LYS A 74 8.49 -9.04 16.80
CA LYS A 74 9.04 -10.15 17.58
C LYS A 74 10.54 -10.00 17.89
N SER A 75 11.25 -9.05 17.25
CA SER A 75 12.72 -8.93 17.35
C SER A 75 13.22 -8.40 18.69
N ASN A 76 12.34 -7.81 19.49
CA ASN A 76 12.65 -7.22 20.79
C ASN A 76 13.85 -6.26 20.76
N GLY A 77 13.84 -5.31 19.82
CA GLY A 77 14.89 -4.30 19.65
C GLY A 77 16.13 -4.76 18.87
N LYS A 78 16.19 -6.02 18.43
CA LYS A 78 17.33 -6.55 17.67
C LYS A 78 17.23 -6.19 16.20
N TRP A 79 18.39 -6.05 15.55
CA TRP A 79 18.47 -5.91 14.11
C TRP A 79 18.04 -7.19 13.41
N ILE A 80 17.13 -7.07 12.46
CA ILE A 80 16.74 -8.17 11.58
C ILE A 80 16.91 -7.78 10.11
N LYS A 81 17.19 -8.76 9.27
CA LYS A 81 17.21 -8.57 7.82
C LYS A 81 15.79 -8.37 7.33
N VAL A 82 15.60 -7.33 6.50
CA VAL A 82 14.32 -7.00 5.86
C VAL A 82 14.49 -6.85 4.35
N SER A 83 13.36 -6.90 3.63
CA SER A 83 13.31 -6.66 2.19
C SER A 83 13.54 -5.17 1.85
N ALA A 84 13.87 -4.89 0.59
CA ALA A 84 13.98 -3.52 0.12
C ALA A 84 12.65 -2.77 0.20
N ASP A 85 11.53 -3.43 -0.10
CA ASP A 85 10.21 -2.82 -0.01
C ASP A 85 9.84 -2.49 1.43
N THR A 86 10.16 -3.37 2.39
CA THR A 86 9.95 -3.10 3.81
C THR A 86 10.78 -1.91 4.29
N ALA A 87 12.04 -1.83 3.90
CA ALA A 87 12.89 -0.68 4.23
C ALA A 87 12.31 0.61 3.64
N GLU A 88 11.90 0.59 2.38
CA GLU A 88 11.35 1.76 1.69
C GLU A 88 10.08 2.28 2.36
N ILE A 89 9.12 1.39 2.68
CA ILE A 89 7.89 1.83 3.36
C ILE A 89 8.17 2.36 4.76
N LEU A 90 9.09 1.76 5.50
CA LEU A 90 9.48 2.27 6.83
C LEU A 90 10.12 3.65 6.72
N GLU A 91 10.99 3.89 5.74
CA GLU A 91 11.60 5.20 5.50
C GLU A 91 10.55 6.26 5.11
N LYS A 92 9.64 5.94 4.18
CA LYS A 92 8.53 6.82 3.81
C LYS A 92 7.62 7.12 5.00
N THR A 93 7.27 6.10 5.78
CA THR A 93 6.44 6.28 6.98
C THR A 93 7.13 7.18 7.99
N LYS A 94 8.44 7.02 8.24
CA LYS A 94 9.21 7.93 9.11
C LYS A 94 9.19 9.37 8.61
N GLN A 95 9.28 9.59 7.29
CA GLN A 95 9.16 10.95 6.73
C GLN A 95 7.79 11.56 7.02
N ILE A 96 6.71 10.78 6.86
CA ILE A 96 5.35 11.25 7.19
C ILE A 96 5.22 11.52 8.69
N CYS A 97 5.77 10.68 9.57
CA CYS A 97 5.79 10.93 11.02
C CYS A 97 6.46 12.27 11.34
N ALA A 98 7.60 12.56 10.71
CA ALA A 98 8.31 13.83 10.89
C ALA A 98 7.49 15.02 10.37
N MET A 99 6.90 14.92 9.18
CA MET A 99 6.07 15.96 8.56
C MET A 99 4.80 16.27 9.38
N THR A 100 4.23 15.27 10.03
CA THR A 100 3.04 15.40 10.88
C THR A 100 3.37 15.69 12.35
N HIS A 101 4.65 15.96 12.66
CA HIS A 101 5.13 16.17 14.04
C HIS A 101 4.73 15.05 15.00
N GLY A 102 4.66 13.82 14.50
CA GLY A 102 4.29 12.63 15.28
C GLY A 102 2.79 12.42 15.44
N ALA A 103 1.93 13.17 14.73
CA ALA A 103 0.49 12.87 14.69
C ALA A 103 0.21 11.51 14.02
N LEU A 104 1.07 11.09 13.08
CA LEU A 104 1.14 9.72 12.61
C LEU A 104 2.33 9.02 13.30
N ASP A 105 2.08 7.87 13.91
CA ASP A 105 3.11 7.01 14.49
C ASP A 105 2.77 5.53 14.24
N PRO A 106 3.55 4.80 13.43
CA PRO A 106 3.25 3.40 13.12
C PRO A 106 3.50 2.46 14.33
N THR A 107 4.22 2.91 15.36
CA THR A 107 4.50 2.09 16.55
C THR A 107 3.32 2.01 17.52
N VAL A 108 2.18 2.67 17.19
CA VAL A 108 0.89 2.45 17.86
C VAL A 108 0.37 1.01 17.72
N GLY A 109 1.02 0.16 16.91
CA GLY A 109 0.67 -1.25 16.76
C GLY A 109 0.46 -1.96 18.09
N THR A 110 1.29 -1.66 19.10
CA THR A 110 1.14 -2.22 20.44
C THR A 110 -0.19 -1.83 21.10
N LEU A 111 -0.64 -0.59 20.92
CA LEU A 111 -1.94 -0.13 21.40
C LEU A 111 -3.08 -0.79 20.60
N VAL A 112 -3.00 -0.79 19.28
CA VAL A 112 -4.02 -1.41 18.40
C VAL A 112 -4.27 -2.86 18.81
N LYS A 113 -3.22 -3.62 19.08
CA LYS A 113 -3.32 -5.01 19.56
C LYS A 113 -4.06 -5.14 20.90
N MET A 114 -3.94 -4.16 21.79
CA MET A 114 -4.65 -4.16 23.08
C MET A 114 -6.18 -4.07 22.92
N TRP A 115 -6.66 -3.33 21.93
CA TRP A 115 -8.10 -3.24 21.64
C TRP A 115 -8.64 -4.47 20.91
N SER A 116 -7.77 -5.32 20.36
CA SER A 116 -8.17 -6.52 19.61
C SER A 116 -9.20 -6.23 18.51
N VAL A 117 -9.07 -5.10 17.82
CA VAL A 117 -10.08 -4.60 16.86
C VAL A 117 -10.34 -5.61 15.73
N ASP A 118 -9.32 -6.38 15.36
CA ASP A 118 -9.37 -7.34 14.25
C ASP A 118 -9.68 -8.78 14.70
N HIS A 119 -10.04 -8.98 15.98
CA HIS A 119 -10.32 -10.27 16.56
C HIS A 119 -11.73 -10.31 17.19
N SER A 120 -12.30 -11.50 17.33
CA SER A 120 -13.63 -11.70 17.92
C SER A 120 -13.76 -11.26 19.40
N ASN A 121 -12.64 -11.06 20.10
CA ASN A 121 -12.58 -10.66 21.51
C ASN A 121 -12.23 -9.17 21.64
N HIS A 122 -13.08 -8.31 21.11
CA HIS A 122 -12.95 -6.87 21.31
C HIS A 122 -12.98 -6.54 22.81
N ARG A 123 -12.06 -5.68 23.24
CA ARG A 123 -12.07 -5.18 24.63
C ARG A 123 -11.69 -3.71 24.66
N VAL A 124 -12.09 -3.04 25.71
CA VAL A 124 -11.64 -1.69 26.05
C VAL A 124 -10.54 -1.83 27.09
N PRO A 125 -9.27 -1.46 26.78
CA PRO A 125 -8.19 -1.48 27.76
C PRO A 125 -8.43 -0.47 28.87
N THR A 126 -7.94 -0.76 30.09
CA THR A 126 -7.96 0.21 31.20
C THR A 126 -6.95 1.34 30.98
N GLN A 127 -7.15 2.46 31.66
CA GLN A 127 -6.21 3.59 31.60
C GLN A 127 -4.81 3.20 32.10
N GLU A 128 -4.72 2.28 33.06
CA GLU A 128 -3.46 1.78 33.59
C GLU A 128 -2.70 0.92 32.55
N GLU A 129 -3.43 0.08 31.81
CA GLU A 129 -2.85 -0.71 30.74
C GLU A 129 -2.31 0.18 29.61
N ILE A 130 -3.10 1.20 29.21
CA ILE A 130 -2.70 2.19 28.21
C ILE A 130 -1.44 2.94 28.68
N ALA A 131 -1.43 3.44 29.91
CA ALA A 131 -0.30 4.18 30.47
C ALA A 131 1.00 3.38 30.49
N LYS A 132 0.95 2.06 30.69
CA LYS A 132 2.12 1.17 30.64
C LYS A 132 2.70 1.00 29.24
N VAL A 133 1.85 1.08 28.22
CA VAL A 133 2.24 0.82 26.82
C VAL A 133 2.57 2.10 26.07
N LEU A 134 1.93 3.20 26.41
CA LEU A 134 2.09 4.49 25.73
C LEU A 134 3.57 4.95 25.58
N PRO A 135 4.47 4.75 26.57
CA PRO A 135 5.88 5.12 26.41
C PRO A 135 6.64 4.33 25.34
N LYS A 136 6.05 3.23 24.83
CA LYS A 136 6.62 2.46 23.73
C LYS A 136 6.26 3.05 22.35
N VAL A 137 5.28 3.95 22.27
CA VAL A 137 4.92 4.62 21.03
C VAL A 137 5.94 5.72 20.74
N ASP A 138 6.87 5.43 19.83
CA ASP A 138 7.96 6.35 19.48
C ASP A 138 8.57 5.90 18.14
N TRP A 139 8.10 6.49 17.04
CA TRP A 139 8.57 6.20 15.69
C TRP A 139 10.06 6.51 15.47
N LYS A 140 10.66 7.35 16.31
CA LYS A 140 12.09 7.70 16.23
C LYS A 140 12.99 6.50 16.48
N LYS A 141 12.48 5.47 17.17
CA LYS A 141 13.19 4.20 17.42
C LYS A 141 13.19 3.24 16.24
N ILE A 142 12.51 3.57 15.15
CA ILE A 142 12.61 2.81 13.90
C ILE A 142 13.93 3.19 13.23
N GLU A 143 14.82 2.22 13.08
CA GLU A 143 16.13 2.41 12.49
C GLU A 143 16.34 1.45 11.31
N ILE A 144 17.00 1.93 10.26
CA ILE A 144 17.32 1.17 9.06
C ILE A 144 18.78 1.40 8.74
N LYS A 145 19.50 0.35 8.41
CA LYS A 145 20.89 0.42 7.93
C LYS A 145 21.10 -0.50 6.75
N ARG A 146 22.08 -0.16 5.92
CA ARG A 146 22.47 -0.91 4.74
C ARG A 146 23.92 -1.31 4.87
N GLU A 147 24.21 -2.61 4.75
CA GLU A 147 25.56 -3.18 4.80
C GLU A 147 25.76 -4.03 3.54
N GLY A 148 26.46 -3.49 2.56
CA GLY A 148 26.54 -4.10 1.22
C GLY A 148 25.14 -4.25 0.61
N ASN A 149 24.80 -5.47 0.22
CA ASN A 149 23.48 -5.79 -0.37
C ASN A 149 22.42 -6.20 0.68
N VAL A 150 22.75 -6.12 1.97
CA VAL A 150 21.85 -6.52 3.04
C VAL A 150 21.26 -5.28 3.71
N ILE A 151 19.94 -5.30 3.88
CA ILE A 151 19.22 -4.23 4.57
C ILE A 151 18.74 -4.78 5.91
N TRP A 152 19.00 -4.00 6.96
CA TRP A 152 18.63 -4.31 8.32
C TRP A 152 17.68 -3.27 8.84
N ALA A 153 16.71 -3.68 9.64
CA ALA A 153 15.85 -2.77 10.39
C ALA A 153 15.76 -3.22 11.85
N ARG A 154 15.49 -2.29 12.73
CA ARG A 154 15.10 -2.52 14.13
C ARG A 154 14.08 -1.49 14.58
N ILE A 155 13.36 -1.83 15.61
CA ILE A 155 12.44 -0.97 16.36
C ILE A 155 12.80 -1.03 17.85
N GLY A 156 12.19 -0.19 18.66
CA GLY A 156 12.41 -0.24 20.11
C GLY A 156 11.93 -1.55 20.72
N GLU A 157 12.47 -1.88 21.89
CA GLU A 157 12.08 -3.06 22.64
C GLU A 157 10.59 -3.03 23.01
N GLY A 158 9.89 -4.13 22.73
CA GLY A 158 8.45 -4.27 22.97
C GLY A 158 7.56 -3.35 22.14
N GLN A 159 8.09 -2.74 21.07
CA GLN A 159 7.30 -2.06 20.06
C GLN A 159 6.68 -3.06 19.06
N GLU A 160 5.52 -2.70 18.54
CA GLU A 160 4.90 -3.35 17.38
C GLU A 160 4.51 -2.29 16.37
N ILE A 161 4.68 -2.61 15.08
CA ILE A 161 4.37 -1.69 13.97
C ILE A 161 3.04 -2.06 13.34
N THR A 162 2.23 -1.07 13.03
CA THR A 162 1.12 -1.17 12.09
C THR A 162 1.34 -0.22 10.92
N LEU A 163 1.12 -0.73 9.70
CA LEU A 163 1.18 0.05 8.47
C LEU A 163 -0.22 0.41 7.95
N GLY A 164 -1.25 0.32 8.79
CA GLY A 164 -2.64 0.55 8.40
C GLY A 164 -2.89 1.90 7.71
N ALA A 165 -2.17 2.94 8.11
CA ALA A 165 -2.30 4.27 7.53
C ALA A 165 -1.48 4.48 6.23
N THR A 166 -0.38 3.74 6.03
CA THR A 166 0.57 3.98 4.92
C THR A 166 0.65 2.81 3.94
N GLY A 167 0.31 1.60 4.38
CA GLY A 167 0.50 0.37 3.62
C GLY A 167 -0.26 0.32 2.30
N LYS A 168 -1.56 0.66 2.31
CA LYS A 168 -2.36 0.59 1.08
C LYS A 168 -1.88 1.58 0.02
N GLY A 169 -1.51 2.81 0.41
CA GLY A 169 -0.95 3.79 -0.53
C GLY A 169 0.38 3.33 -1.13
N PHE A 170 1.26 2.79 -0.30
CA PHE A 170 2.53 2.24 -0.76
C PHE A 170 2.33 1.06 -1.73
N ILE A 171 1.43 0.13 -1.41
CA ILE A 171 1.10 -1.01 -2.28
C ILE A 171 0.51 -0.51 -3.61
N ALA A 172 -0.37 0.50 -3.57
CA ALA A 172 -0.92 1.10 -4.78
C ALA A 172 0.17 1.67 -5.68
N ASP A 173 1.14 2.41 -5.13
CA ASP A 173 2.27 2.96 -5.88
C ASP A 173 3.11 1.85 -6.54
N LYS A 174 3.39 0.76 -5.81
CA LYS A 174 4.14 -0.40 -6.34
C LYS A 174 3.37 -1.12 -7.44
N VAL A 175 2.06 -1.31 -7.26
CA VAL A 175 1.18 -1.89 -8.29
C VAL A 175 1.21 -1.03 -9.55
N ALA A 176 1.07 0.30 -9.41
CA ALA A 176 1.13 1.21 -10.54
C ALA A 176 2.47 1.15 -11.28
N GLN A 177 3.58 1.06 -10.54
CA GLN A 177 4.90 0.87 -11.11
C GLN A 177 4.97 -0.44 -11.90
N ARG A 178 4.53 -1.57 -11.31
CA ARG A 178 4.54 -2.88 -11.98
C ARG A 178 3.68 -2.92 -13.23
N LEU A 179 2.52 -2.27 -13.19
CA LEU A 179 1.67 -2.17 -14.37
C LEU A 179 2.38 -1.46 -15.52
N ARG A 180 3.02 -0.29 -15.25
CA ARG A 180 3.79 0.45 -16.27
C ARG A 180 4.94 -0.38 -16.84
N GLU A 181 5.72 -1.05 -15.98
CA GLU A 181 6.83 -1.94 -16.38
C GLU A 181 6.36 -3.09 -17.29
N ASN A 182 5.09 -3.48 -17.20
CA ASN A 182 4.49 -4.55 -18.01
C ASN A 182 3.62 -4.03 -19.16
N GLY A 183 3.68 -2.73 -19.48
CA GLY A 183 2.93 -2.11 -20.57
C GLY A 183 1.41 -2.09 -20.33
N CYS A 184 0.97 -2.05 -19.07
CA CYS A 184 -0.41 -1.87 -18.66
C CYS A 184 -0.59 -0.42 -18.22
N ASN A 185 -0.99 0.44 -19.16
CA ASN A 185 -0.88 1.89 -18.98
C ASN A 185 -2.20 2.56 -18.59
N ASP A 186 -3.33 1.87 -18.71
CA ASP A 186 -4.66 2.42 -18.46
C ASP A 186 -5.42 1.51 -17.50
N ALA A 187 -5.51 1.94 -16.24
CA ALA A 187 -6.16 1.18 -15.17
C ALA A 187 -6.64 2.08 -14.03
N LEU A 188 -7.73 1.67 -13.37
CA LEU A 188 -8.16 2.14 -12.07
C LEU A 188 -8.09 0.97 -11.09
N ILE A 189 -7.36 1.14 -9.99
CA ILE A 189 -7.19 0.12 -8.96
C ILE A 189 -7.70 0.67 -7.64
N SER A 190 -8.59 -0.06 -6.97
CA SER A 190 -9.08 0.24 -5.63
C SER A 190 -8.62 -0.82 -4.63
N LEU A 191 -7.91 -0.39 -3.62
CA LEU A 191 -7.43 -1.20 -2.50
C LEU A 191 -8.30 -0.88 -1.27
N GLY A 192 -9.55 -1.39 -1.26
CA GLY A 192 -10.48 -1.09 -0.18
C GLY A 192 -10.77 0.40 0.00
N GLY A 193 -11.01 1.11 -1.10
CA GLY A 193 -11.28 2.55 -1.11
C GLY A 193 -10.04 3.45 -1.26
N ASN A 194 -8.82 2.92 -1.16
CA ASN A 194 -7.62 3.64 -1.58
C ASN A 194 -7.44 3.44 -3.09
N ILE A 195 -7.61 4.50 -3.88
CA ILE A 195 -7.70 4.44 -5.34
C ILE A 195 -6.44 5.02 -5.98
N ILE A 196 -5.92 4.33 -7.01
CA ILE A 196 -4.90 4.84 -7.90
C ILE A 196 -5.34 4.64 -9.35
N THR A 197 -5.02 5.61 -10.20
CA THR A 197 -5.32 5.57 -11.63
C THR A 197 -4.06 5.69 -12.46
N LEU A 198 -4.07 5.01 -13.61
CA LEU A 198 -3.08 5.14 -14.66
C LEU A 198 -3.78 5.50 -15.95
N GLY A 199 -3.19 6.38 -16.77
CA GLY A 199 -3.69 6.73 -18.08
C GLY A 199 -5.12 7.24 -18.09
N THR A 200 -5.93 6.73 -19.02
CA THR A 200 -7.29 7.22 -19.29
C THR A 200 -8.32 6.09 -19.25
N SER A 201 -9.57 6.43 -18.93
CA SER A 201 -10.68 5.47 -18.89
C SER A 201 -11.15 5.08 -20.28
N ASP A 202 -11.99 5.86 -20.88
CA ASP A 202 -12.53 5.63 -22.20
C ASP A 202 -11.79 6.53 -23.22
N ILE A 203 -12.24 6.70 -24.41
CA ILE A 203 -11.62 7.41 -25.55
C ILE A 203 -10.83 8.68 -25.16
N GLY A 204 -9.78 8.52 -24.34
CA GLY A 204 -8.90 9.60 -23.87
C GLY A 204 -9.41 10.44 -22.70
N TYR A 205 -10.52 10.09 -22.08
CA TYR A 205 -11.04 10.79 -20.90
C TYR A 205 -10.33 10.38 -19.60
N PRO A 206 -10.15 11.28 -18.64
CA PRO A 206 -9.68 10.93 -17.30
C PRO A 206 -10.61 9.91 -16.62
N TRP A 207 -10.04 9.13 -15.67
CA TRP A 207 -10.84 8.30 -14.78
C TRP A 207 -11.69 9.18 -13.87
N GLU A 208 -13.00 8.90 -13.79
CA GLU A 208 -13.92 9.57 -12.89
C GLU A 208 -14.08 8.76 -11.60
N ILE A 209 -13.89 9.40 -10.45
CA ILE A 209 -13.98 8.77 -9.12
C ILE A 209 -15.08 9.48 -8.33
N GLY A 210 -16.15 8.75 -8.02
CA GLY A 210 -17.20 9.22 -7.14
C GLY A 210 -16.72 9.28 -5.69
N ILE A 211 -16.90 10.42 -5.02
CA ILE A 211 -16.68 10.56 -3.59
C ILE A 211 -18.05 10.53 -2.92
N GLN A 212 -18.25 9.56 -2.02
CA GLN A 212 -19.49 9.45 -1.26
C GLN A 212 -19.59 10.59 -0.25
N GLU A 213 -20.70 11.32 -0.25
CA GLU A 213 -20.96 12.37 0.73
C GLU A 213 -21.13 11.76 2.12
N ILE A 214 -20.36 12.27 3.10
CA ILE A 214 -20.45 11.82 4.49
C ILE A 214 -21.75 12.36 5.10
N GLY A 215 -22.60 11.49 5.67
CA GLY A 215 -23.75 11.88 6.47
C GLY A 215 -25.13 11.57 5.88
N ARG A 216 -25.23 10.91 4.74
CA ARG A 216 -26.50 10.28 4.33
C ARG A 216 -26.59 8.89 4.90
N ALA A 217 -27.23 8.77 6.08
CA ALA A 217 -27.81 7.50 6.50
C ALA A 217 -28.81 7.08 5.40
N HIS A 218 -28.61 5.89 4.82
CA HIS A 218 -29.66 5.29 4.02
C HIS A 218 -30.79 4.91 4.99
N VAL A 219 -31.91 5.63 4.90
CA VAL A 219 -33.17 5.28 5.53
C VAL A 219 -33.85 4.21 4.67
#